data_d2198df7b6953b0d994a32c774db3372
#
_entry.id   d2198df7b6953b0d994a32c774db3372
#
_cell.length_a   1.000
_cell.length_b   1.000
_cell.length_c   1.000
_cell.angle_alpha   90.00
_cell.angle_beta   90.00
_cell.angle_gamma   90.00
#
_symmetry.space_group_name_H-M   'P 1'
#
loop_
_entity.id
_entity.type
_entity.pdbx_description
1 polymer ?
#
loop_
_entity_poly.entity_id
_entity_poly.type
_entity_poly.pdbx_seq_one_letter_code
_entity_poly.pdbx_strand_id
1 'polypeptide(L)'
;MLYAIIGKPGEGKSYYSVTKIYEFQQINLQNIKKNLPIIDENRTLLEERDLLTKDYTFTYEIGNEKFEKTCNHSYFEKLEDGEQFEDYFEYYFFYNKYIEQIYTEEQLKLTAILPVRQLYSNINGLKIDGVLPFPDLDWIRTPWGSDHFIDEVRDCPPYNWDGRKYSEDRLIKGMSKVRHTDKNVFLITQDAEDLNYSLRKLVDKMYFIKRPPQKIQACGVYVFDQYLSNPRAAADSQRDPKKYIEHFVVLYKKKFQRMYVSASSHSSMKFNMSWKVFGYI
;
A
#
# COMPACT_ATOMS: atom_id res chain seq x y z
N MET A 1 2.88 3.31 -8.35
CA MET A 1 1.57 3.73 -8.92
C MET A 1 0.89 4.72 -7.99
N LEU A 2 0.01 5.59 -8.51
CA LEU A 2 -0.76 6.54 -7.71
C LEU A 2 -2.24 6.14 -7.70
N TYR A 3 -2.82 6.04 -6.51
CA TYR A 3 -4.20 5.65 -6.28
C TYR A 3 -4.94 6.72 -5.49
N ALA A 4 -6.23 6.92 -5.76
CA ALA A 4 -7.11 7.77 -4.98
C ALA A 4 -8.23 6.95 -4.34
N ILE A 5 -8.51 7.18 -3.06
CA ILE A 5 -9.65 6.58 -2.32
C ILE A 5 -10.54 7.72 -1.87
N ILE A 6 -11.71 7.83 -2.47
CA ILE A 6 -12.61 8.97 -2.33
C ILE A 6 -13.95 8.52 -1.75
N GLY A 7 -14.53 9.33 -0.86
CA GLY A 7 -15.87 9.09 -0.34
C GLY A 7 -16.20 10.07 0.79
N LYS A 8 -17.45 10.42 0.99
CA LYS A 8 -17.90 11.35 2.01
C LYS A 8 -17.60 10.86 3.44
N PRO A 9 -17.61 11.73 4.44
CA PRO A 9 -17.53 11.31 5.83
C PRO A 9 -18.58 10.25 6.17
N GLY A 10 -18.16 9.18 6.87
CA GLY A 10 -19.03 8.08 7.27
C GLY A 10 -19.37 7.06 6.17
N GLU A 11 -18.87 7.20 4.95
CA GLU A 11 -19.12 6.23 3.86
C GLU A 11 -18.19 5.01 3.90
N GLY A 12 -17.17 4.99 4.78
CA GLY A 12 -16.32 3.81 5.01
C GLY A 12 -14.94 3.86 4.36
N LYS A 13 -14.43 5.04 3.96
CA LYS A 13 -13.08 5.21 3.38
C LYS A 13 -11.98 4.60 4.25
N SER A 14 -11.87 5.09 5.50
CA SER A 14 -10.82 4.62 6.41
C SER A 14 -10.98 3.13 6.71
N TYR A 15 -12.22 2.62 6.80
CA TYR A 15 -12.47 1.19 6.92
C TYR A 15 -11.93 0.40 5.73
N TYR A 16 -12.25 0.83 4.51
CA TYR A 16 -11.75 0.20 3.28
C TYR A 16 -10.22 0.26 3.21
N SER A 17 -9.63 1.42 3.53
CA SER A 17 -8.18 1.59 3.52
C SER A 17 -7.48 0.66 4.52
N VAL A 18 -8.01 0.55 5.75
CA VAL A 18 -7.49 -0.37 6.78
C VAL A 18 -7.63 -1.83 6.34
N THR A 19 -8.74 -2.20 5.70
CA THR A 19 -8.91 -3.55 5.16
C THR A 19 -7.86 -3.83 4.08
N LYS A 20 -7.59 -2.87 3.20
CA LYS A 20 -6.60 -3.00 2.13
C LYS A 20 -5.16 -3.08 2.68
N ILE A 21 -4.82 -2.27 3.67
CA ILE A 21 -3.52 -2.35 4.39
C ILE A 21 -3.36 -3.74 5.02
N TYR A 22 -4.40 -4.23 5.70
CA TYR A 22 -4.38 -5.56 6.29
C TYR A 22 -4.19 -6.66 5.23
N GLU A 23 -4.87 -6.57 4.09
CA GLU A 23 -4.70 -7.51 2.97
C GLU A 23 -3.27 -7.52 2.45
N PHE A 24 -2.66 -6.35 2.28
CA PHE A 24 -1.25 -6.23 1.85
C PHE A 24 -0.30 -6.85 2.87
N GLN A 25 -0.54 -6.62 4.16
CA GLN A 25 0.24 -7.25 5.22
C GLN A 25 0.07 -8.78 5.24
N GLN A 26 -1.14 -9.29 4.97
CA GLN A 26 -1.34 -10.74 4.85
C GLN A 26 -0.60 -11.32 3.63
N ILE A 27 -0.50 -10.59 2.52
CA ILE A 27 0.30 -10.98 1.36
C ILE A 27 1.79 -11.03 1.75
N ASN A 28 2.29 -10.04 2.48
CA ASN A 28 3.65 -10.05 3.00
C ASN A 28 3.93 -11.31 3.83
N LEU A 29 3.07 -11.63 4.79
CA LEU A 29 3.20 -12.84 5.63
C LEU A 29 3.16 -14.14 4.83
N GLN A 30 2.35 -14.19 3.79
CA GLN A 30 2.31 -15.34 2.89
C GLN A 30 3.57 -15.43 2.04
N ASN A 31 4.09 -14.31 1.56
CA ASN A 31 5.31 -14.27 0.77
C ASN A 31 6.54 -14.65 1.60
N ILE A 32 6.63 -14.18 2.85
CA ILE A 32 7.65 -14.61 3.80
C ILE A 32 7.70 -16.14 3.88
N LYS A 33 6.54 -16.79 4.14
CA LYS A 33 6.47 -18.25 4.22
C LYS A 33 6.83 -18.97 2.92
N LYS A 34 6.45 -18.41 1.77
CA LYS A 34 6.77 -18.99 0.45
C LYS A 34 8.24 -18.80 0.08
N ASN A 35 8.90 -17.80 0.64
CA ASN A 35 10.29 -17.51 0.38
C ASN A 35 11.23 -18.49 1.10
N LEU A 36 10.79 -19.10 2.22
CA LEU A 36 11.65 -20.04 2.98
C LEU A 36 12.27 -21.14 2.14
N PRO A 37 11.49 -21.95 1.39
CA PRO A 37 12.08 -23.00 0.57
C PRO A 37 12.98 -22.46 -0.55
N ILE A 38 12.71 -21.25 -1.06
CA ILE A 38 13.54 -20.61 -2.09
C ILE A 38 14.90 -20.20 -1.49
N ILE A 39 14.89 -19.64 -0.27
CA ILE A 39 16.11 -19.22 0.43
C ILE A 39 16.97 -20.46 0.75
N ASP A 40 16.36 -21.55 1.21
CA ASP A 40 17.03 -22.80 1.53
C ASP A 40 17.67 -23.46 0.28
N GLU A 41 16.93 -23.49 -0.84
CA GLU A 41 17.45 -23.95 -2.12
C GLU A 41 18.62 -23.09 -2.61
N ASN A 42 18.49 -21.77 -2.56
CA ASN A 42 19.56 -20.85 -2.95
C ASN A 42 20.79 -21.02 -2.06
N ARG A 43 20.60 -21.20 -0.75
CA ARG A 43 21.69 -21.47 0.20
C ARG A 43 22.46 -22.73 -0.20
N THR A 44 21.74 -23.83 -0.46
CA THR A 44 22.35 -25.10 -0.88
C THR A 44 23.20 -24.92 -2.14
N LEU A 45 22.70 -24.18 -3.14
CA LEU A 45 23.45 -23.88 -4.35
C LEU A 45 24.70 -23.04 -4.11
N LEU A 46 24.65 -22.12 -3.15
CA LEU A 46 25.81 -21.32 -2.74
C LEU A 46 26.85 -22.15 -1.98
N GLU A 47 26.41 -23.07 -1.12
CA GLU A 47 27.30 -24.04 -0.43
C GLU A 47 28.01 -24.92 -1.41
N GLU A 48 27.35 -25.53 -2.39
CA GLU A 48 27.94 -26.38 -3.43
C GLU A 48 29.01 -25.67 -4.25
N ARG A 49 28.96 -24.33 -4.31
CA ARG A 49 29.92 -23.50 -5.06
C ARG A 49 30.94 -22.80 -4.18
N ASP A 50 30.93 -23.03 -2.87
CA ASP A 50 31.80 -22.35 -1.88
C ASP A 50 31.68 -20.81 -1.92
N LEU A 51 30.44 -20.31 -2.11
CA LEU A 51 30.14 -18.88 -2.26
C LEU A 51 29.45 -18.23 -1.06
N LEU A 52 29.10 -18.97 0.01
CA LEU A 52 28.38 -18.45 1.17
C LEU A 52 29.11 -17.31 1.88
N THR A 53 30.43 -17.39 1.96
CA THR A 53 31.27 -16.42 2.67
C THR A 53 31.83 -15.33 1.77
N LYS A 54 31.59 -15.42 0.46
CA LYS A 54 32.07 -14.41 -0.48
C LYS A 54 31.21 -13.15 -0.38
N ASP A 55 31.86 -12.01 -0.24
CA ASP A 55 31.22 -10.70 -0.22
C ASP A 55 30.88 -10.22 -1.63
N TYR A 56 29.66 -9.69 -1.80
CA TYR A 56 29.19 -9.08 -3.02
C TYR A 56 28.76 -7.64 -2.76
N THR A 57 29.13 -6.74 -3.67
CA THR A 57 28.77 -5.32 -3.59
C THR A 57 27.79 -4.97 -4.69
N PHE A 58 26.66 -4.41 -4.31
CA PHE A 58 25.64 -3.92 -5.25
C PHE A 58 25.19 -2.49 -4.90
N THR A 59 24.74 -1.77 -5.91
CA THR A 59 24.22 -0.42 -5.76
C THR A 59 22.69 -0.42 -5.66
N TYR A 60 22.15 0.50 -4.86
CA TYR A 60 20.71 0.75 -4.76
C TYR A 60 20.43 2.24 -4.60
N GLU A 61 19.18 2.66 -4.83
CA GLU A 61 18.80 4.06 -4.76
C GLU A 61 17.67 4.26 -3.74
N ILE A 62 17.80 5.31 -2.92
CA ILE A 62 16.70 5.83 -2.08
C ILE A 62 16.48 7.28 -2.47
N GLY A 63 15.32 7.58 -2.99
CA GLY A 63 15.07 8.91 -3.56
C GLY A 63 15.93 9.15 -4.80
N ASN A 64 16.81 10.15 -4.72
CA ASN A 64 17.78 10.49 -5.79
C ASN A 64 19.22 10.16 -5.39
N GLU A 65 19.43 9.54 -4.25
CA GLU A 65 20.73 9.21 -3.70
C GLU A 65 21.09 7.76 -3.97
N LYS A 66 22.32 7.52 -4.44
CA LYS A 66 22.86 6.18 -4.68
C LYS A 66 23.65 5.73 -3.45
N PHE A 67 23.43 4.50 -3.09
CA PHE A 67 24.11 3.83 -1.99
C PHE A 67 24.72 2.53 -2.47
N GLU A 68 25.78 2.11 -1.78
CA GLU A 68 26.39 0.81 -1.98
C GLU A 68 26.20 -0.04 -0.73
N LYS A 69 25.97 -1.33 -0.92
CA LYS A 69 25.92 -2.32 0.14
C LYS A 69 26.78 -3.49 -0.22
N THR A 70 27.64 -3.87 0.74
CA THR A 70 28.46 -5.08 0.66
C THR A 70 27.95 -6.07 1.69
N CYS A 71 27.66 -7.29 1.28
CA CYS A 71 27.25 -8.37 2.18
C CYS A 71 27.52 -9.74 1.57
N ASN A 72 27.54 -10.76 2.42
CA ASN A 72 27.52 -12.18 2.06
C ASN A 72 26.26 -12.85 2.56
N HIS A 73 26.15 -14.17 2.42
CA HIS A 73 24.93 -14.90 2.81
C HIS A 73 24.59 -14.74 4.30
N SER A 74 25.58 -14.64 5.19
CA SER A 74 25.34 -14.51 6.63
C SER A 74 24.50 -13.28 7.02
N TYR A 75 24.54 -12.21 6.21
CA TYR A 75 23.66 -11.06 6.40
C TYR A 75 22.19 -11.45 6.32
N PHE A 76 21.84 -12.50 5.55
CA PHE A 76 20.46 -12.91 5.27
C PHE A 76 19.97 -14.09 6.13
N GLU A 77 20.79 -14.64 7.03
CA GLU A 77 20.43 -15.79 7.88
C GLU A 77 19.11 -15.59 8.65
N LYS A 78 18.81 -14.34 9.07
CA LYS A 78 17.54 -14.00 9.74
C LYS A 78 16.28 -14.29 8.90
N LEU A 79 16.41 -14.37 7.57
CA LEU A 79 15.29 -14.71 6.70
C LEU A 79 14.91 -16.19 6.78
N GLU A 80 15.83 -17.05 7.20
CA GLU A 80 15.65 -18.50 7.30
C GLU A 80 14.66 -18.89 8.41
N ASP A 81 14.53 -18.05 9.45
CA ASP A 81 13.58 -18.30 10.56
C ASP A 81 12.11 -18.10 10.13
N GLY A 82 11.87 -17.36 9.05
CA GLY A 82 10.51 -17.11 8.52
C GLY A 82 9.63 -16.27 9.43
N GLU A 83 10.21 -15.60 10.41
CA GLU A 83 9.52 -14.73 11.34
C GLU A 83 9.63 -13.26 10.91
N GLN A 84 8.69 -12.41 11.39
CA GLN A 84 8.82 -10.98 11.26
C GLN A 84 9.73 -10.45 12.37
N PHE A 85 10.70 -9.65 11.98
CA PHE A 85 11.61 -8.94 12.88
C PHE A 85 11.64 -7.44 12.52
N GLU A 86 12.25 -6.64 13.36
CA GLU A 86 12.47 -5.22 13.05
C GLU A 86 13.31 -5.12 11.76
N ASP A 87 12.91 -4.24 10.87
CA ASP A 87 13.58 -4.00 9.56
C ASP A 87 13.59 -5.19 8.59
N TYR A 88 12.76 -6.23 8.81
CA TYR A 88 12.71 -7.40 7.92
C TYR A 88 12.58 -7.05 6.42
N PHE A 89 11.93 -5.91 6.12
CA PHE A 89 11.79 -5.42 4.75
C PHE A 89 13.15 -5.16 4.09
N GLU A 90 14.13 -4.59 4.80
CA GLU A 90 15.46 -4.30 4.27
C GLU A 90 16.15 -5.56 3.76
N TYR A 91 16.03 -6.66 4.51
CA TYR A 91 16.62 -7.95 4.15
C TYR A 91 15.97 -8.52 2.88
N TYR A 92 14.63 -8.50 2.79
CA TYR A 92 13.93 -8.95 1.58
C TYR A 92 14.24 -8.10 0.36
N PHE A 93 14.37 -6.78 0.55
CA PHE A 93 14.73 -5.86 -0.52
C PHE A 93 16.15 -6.13 -1.03
N PHE A 94 17.12 -6.30 -0.14
CA PHE A 94 18.51 -6.54 -0.52
C PHE A 94 18.76 -7.96 -1.02
N TYR A 95 18.00 -8.96 -0.61
CA TYR A 95 18.23 -10.35 -1.03
C TYR A 95 18.16 -10.49 -2.56
N ASN A 96 17.15 -9.93 -3.20
CA ASN A 96 17.04 -9.99 -4.66
C ASN A 96 18.18 -9.22 -5.36
N LYS A 97 18.67 -8.13 -4.78
CA LYS A 97 19.85 -7.40 -5.29
C LYS A 97 21.13 -8.22 -5.15
N TYR A 98 21.28 -8.90 -4.03
CA TYR A 98 22.39 -9.81 -3.77
C TYR A 98 22.44 -10.95 -4.80
N ILE A 99 21.34 -11.63 -5.07
CA ILE A 99 21.32 -12.72 -6.06
C ILE A 99 21.49 -12.21 -7.50
N GLU A 100 21.03 -11.00 -7.84
CA GLU A 100 21.32 -10.36 -9.13
C GLU A 100 22.84 -10.15 -9.31
N GLN A 101 23.53 -9.73 -8.24
CA GLN A 101 24.98 -9.52 -8.27
C GLN A 101 25.75 -10.83 -8.40
N ILE A 102 25.33 -11.89 -7.67
CA ILE A 102 25.90 -13.24 -7.82
C ILE A 102 25.77 -13.73 -9.26
N TYR A 103 24.60 -13.55 -9.87
CA TYR A 103 24.41 -13.91 -11.27
C TYR A 103 25.38 -13.15 -12.19
N THR A 104 25.62 -11.88 -11.92
CA THR A 104 26.50 -11.04 -12.74
C THR A 104 27.96 -11.48 -12.64
N GLU A 105 28.43 -11.81 -11.44
CA GLU A 105 29.84 -12.17 -11.19
C GLU A 105 30.14 -13.65 -11.45
N GLU A 106 29.26 -14.56 -10.98
CA GLU A 106 29.50 -16.00 -10.95
C GLU A 106 28.77 -16.78 -12.06
N GLN A 107 27.86 -16.10 -12.79
CA GLN A 107 26.93 -16.73 -13.73
C GLN A 107 26.08 -17.84 -13.07
N LEU A 108 25.92 -17.78 -11.74
CA LEU A 108 25.07 -18.69 -10.97
C LEU A 108 23.66 -18.14 -10.90
N LYS A 109 22.71 -18.87 -11.48
CA LYS A 109 21.31 -18.51 -11.47
C LYS A 109 20.64 -19.00 -10.18
N LEU A 110 20.38 -18.08 -9.28
CA LEU A 110 19.56 -18.29 -8.08
C LEU A 110 18.11 -17.89 -8.33
N THR A 111 17.19 -18.42 -7.52
CA THR A 111 15.76 -18.10 -7.64
C THR A 111 15.43 -16.83 -6.85
N ALA A 112 14.81 -15.85 -7.50
CA ALA A 112 14.35 -14.62 -6.85
C ALA A 112 13.24 -14.92 -5.84
N ILE A 113 13.30 -14.26 -4.68
CA ILE A 113 12.24 -14.35 -3.67
C ILE A 113 11.07 -13.42 -4.00
N LEU A 114 9.87 -13.79 -3.54
CA LEU A 114 8.66 -13.00 -3.70
C LEU A 114 8.78 -11.68 -2.91
N PRO A 115 8.25 -10.58 -3.46
CA PRO A 115 8.38 -9.27 -2.83
C PRO A 115 7.65 -9.21 -1.48
N VAL A 116 8.33 -8.64 -0.49
CA VAL A 116 7.75 -8.26 0.81
C VAL A 116 7.84 -6.74 0.90
N ARG A 117 6.69 -6.05 0.92
CA ARG A 117 6.60 -4.60 0.74
C ARG A 117 6.46 -3.89 2.08
N GLN A 118 7.28 -2.87 2.31
CA GLN A 118 7.12 -2.03 3.50
C GLN A 118 5.86 -1.18 3.39
N LEU A 119 5.03 -1.21 4.43
CA LEU A 119 3.79 -0.45 4.50
C LEU A 119 3.93 0.77 5.39
N TYR A 120 3.48 1.92 4.93
CA TYR A 120 3.48 3.19 5.65
C TYR A 120 2.07 3.77 5.71
N SER A 121 1.68 4.32 6.85
CA SER A 121 0.38 4.98 6.97
C SER A 121 0.37 6.08 8.03
N ASN A 122 -0.38 7.15 7.77
CA ASN A 122 -0.72 8.19 8.76
C ASN A 122 -2.14 8.02 9.32
N ILE A 123 -2.84 6.91 9.04
CA ILE A 123 -4.17 6.64 9.61
C ILE A 123 -4.07 6.63 11.13
N ASN A 124 -4.88 7.46 11.78
CA ASN A 124 -4.83 7.63 13.23
C ASN A 124 -5.16 6.33 13.99
N GLY A 125 -4.29 5.99 14.95
CA GLY A 125 -4.47 4.83 15.83
C GLY A 125 -4.47 3.49 15.09
N LEU A 126 -3.84 3.39 13.93
CA LEU A 126 -3.71 2.14 13.18
C LEU A 126 -2.89 1.12 14.00
N LYS A 127 -3.44 -0.10 14.13
CA LYS A 127 -2.89 -1.22 14.88
C LYS A 127 -2.81 -2.45 13.99
N ILE A 128 -1.86 -2.43 13.08
CA ILE A 128 -1.53 -3.56 12.21
C ILE A 128 -0.02 -3.73 12.28
N ASP A 129 0.43 -4.87 12.81
CA ASP A 129 1.85 -5.17 12.92
C ASP A 129 2.54 -5.16 11.56
N GLY A 130 3.76 -4.60 11.48
CA GLY A 130 4.52 -4.45 10.25
C GLY A 130 4.11 -3.25 9.38
N VAL A 131 3.22 -2.37 9.88
CA VAL A 131 2.91 -1.09 9.25
C VAL A 131 3.59 0.04 10.02
N LEU A 132 4.43 0.80 9.34
CA LEU A 132 5.18 1.91 9.96
C LEU A 132 4.38 3.21 9.94
N PRO A 133 4.53 4.06 10.96
CA PRO A 133 3.98 5.41 10.96
C PRO A 133 4.61 6.24 9.84
N PHE A 134 3.83 7.19 9.30
CA PHE A 134 4.26 8.03 8.18
C PHE A 134 4.04 9.51 8.49
N PRO A 135 4.76 10.08 9.48
CA PRO A 135 4.54 11.45 9.96
C PRO A 135 4.94 12.51 8.92
N ASP A 136 6.04 12.28 8.19
CA ASP A 136 6.58 13.29 7.26
C ASP A 136 5.91 13.26 5.88
N LEU A 137 5.14 12.22 5.60
CA LEU A 137 4.46 11.99 4.31
C LEU A 137 5.40 12.05 3.09
N ASP A 138 6.70 11.83 3.32
CA ASP A 138 7.75 11.92 2.29
C ASP A 138 8.00 10.55 1.64
N TRP A 139 7.15 10.19 0.69
CA TRP A 139 7.26 8.94 -0.04
C TRP A 139 8.57 8.79 -0.83
N ILE A 140 9.27 9.89 -1.16
CA ILE A 140 10.52 9.82 -1.91
C ILE A 140 11.62 9.17 -1.07
N ARG A 141 11.69 9.51 0.22
CA ARG A 141 12.73 9.02 1.15
C ARG A 141 12.52 7.59 1.64
N THR A 142 11.39 6.99 1.32
CA THR A 142 11.15 5.59 1.68
C THR A 142 11.86 4.63 0.72
N PRO A 143 12.12 3.38 1.12
CA PRO A 143 12.71 2.38 0.24
C PRO A 143 11.86 2.11 -1.00
N TRP A 144 12.49 1.65 -2.07
CA TRP A 144 11.78 1.16 -3.25
C TRP A 144 10.88 -0.03 -2.90
N GLY A 145 9.82 -0.21 -3.66
CA GLY A 145 8.89 -1.31 -3.40
C GLY A 145 7.99 -1.11 -2.17
N SER A 146 7.86 0.12 -1.64
CA SER A 146 7.00 0.42 -0.49
C SER A 146 5.60 0.90 -0.89
N ASP A 147 4.64 0.76 0.03
CA ASP A 147 3.25 1.18 -0.13
C ASP A 147 2.89 2.23 0.93
N HIS A 148 2.29 3.33 0.51
CA HIS A 148 2.00 4.50 1.36
C HIS A 148 0.50 4.78 1.37
N PHE A 149 -0.09 4.90 2.56
CA PHE A 149 -1.49 5.27 2.75
C PHE A 149 -1.57 6.61 3.47
N ILE A 150 -1.91 7.65 2.71
CA ILE A 150 -2.00 9.04 3.20
C ILE A 150 -3.48 9.38 3.37
N ASP A 151 -3.94 9.40 4.62
CA ASP A 151 -5.32 9.75 4.98
C ASP A 151 -5.45 11.24 5.22
N GLU A 152 -6.69 11.74 5.05
CA GLU A 152 -7.08 13.16 5.17
C GLU A 152 -6.17 14.08 4.32
N VAL A 153 -6.02 13.74 3.04
CA VAL A 153 -5.15 14.48 2.09
C VAL A 153 -5.45 15.97 2.09
N ARG A 154 -6.70 16.37 2.36
CA ARG A 154 -7.09 17.78 2.49
C ARG A 154 -6.22 18.56 3.46
N ASP A 155 -5.77 17.90 4.53
CA ASP A 155 -4.97 18.50 5.60
C ASP A 155 -3.47 18.19 5.45
N CYS A 156 -3.06 17.59 4.32
CA CYS A 156 -1.71 17.13 4.07
C CYS A 156 -1.04 17.89 2.90
N PRO A 157 -0.48 19.09 3.12
CA PRO A 157 0.36 19.71 2.09
C PRO A 157 1.60 18.84 1.80
N PRO A 158 2.03 18.77 0.55
CA PRO A 158 1.55 19.42 -0.67
C PRO A 158 0.52 18.63 -1.48
N TYR A 159 -0.01 17.51 -0.96
CA TYR A 159 -0.93 16.62 -1.66
C TYR A 159 -2.32 17.23 -1.86
N ASN A 160 -2.69 18.21 -1.02
CA ASN A 160 -3.97 18.87 -1.07
C ASN A 160 -4.06 19.90 -2.21
N TRP A 161 -5.30 20.30 -2.49
CA TRP A 161 -5.60 21.38 -3.39
C TRP A 161 -5.32 22.73 -2.70
N ASP A 162 -4.10 23.19 -2.73
CA ASP A 162 -3.76 24.58 -2.40
C ASP A 162 -3.21 25.26 -3.66
N GLY A 163 -4.00 25.22 -4.70
CA GLY A 163 -3.76 25.91 -5.94
C GLY A 163 -2.41 25.59 -6.59
N ARG A 164 -1.80 26.63 -7.15
CA ARG A 164 -0.53 26.54 -7.87
C ARG A 164 0.69 26.48 -6.95
N LYS A 165 0.52 26.73 -5.66
CA LYS A 165 1.60 26.87 -4.67
C LYS A 165 2.52 25.66 -4.60
N TYR A 166 1.95 24.44 -4.69
CA TYR A 166 2.69 23.20 -4.54
C TYR A 166 2.98 22.46 -5.86
N SER A 167 2.69 23.05 -7.01
CA SER A 167 2.98 22.41 -8.31
C SER A 167 4.47 22.14 -8.50
N GLU A 168 5.32 22.96 -7.92
CA GLU A 168 6.78 22.88 -7.97
C GLU A 168 7.39 22.03 -6.85
N ASP A 169 6.59 21.56 -5.89
CA ASP A 169 7.06 20.73 -4.80
C ASP A 169 7.66 19.40 -5.31
N ARG A 170 8.77 18.98 -4.72
CA ARG A 170 9.49 17.76 -5.12
C ARG A 170 8.64 16.50 -5.01
N LEU A 171 7.75 16.43 -3.99
CA LEU A 171 6.86 15.28 -3.77
C LEU A 171 5.81 15.19 -4.88
N ILE A 172 5.32 16.34 -5.35
CA ILE A 172 4.35 16.42 -6.45
C ILE A 172 5.02 16.13 -7.80
N LYS A 173 6.15 16.79 -8.10
CA LYS A 173 6.91 16.54 -9.33
C LYS A 173 7.42 15.10 -9.43
N GLY A 174 7.90 14.57 -8.31
CA GLY A 174 8.40 13.20 -8.24
C GLY A 174 7.32 12.15 -8.53
N MET A 175 6.04 12.45 -8.27
CA MET A 175 4.95 11.48 -8.43
C MET A 175 4.82 10.92 -9.86
N SER A 176 5.21 11.68 -10.87
CA SER A 176 5.26 11.18 -12.25
C SER A 176 6.22 10.00 -12.44
N LYS A 177 7.22 9.88 -11.56
CA LYS A 177 8.24 8.82 -11.58
C LYS A 177 7.98 7.72 -10.55
N VAL A 178 6.89 7.78 -9.78
CA VAL A 178 6.58 6.81 -8.70
C VAL A 178 6.57 5.36 -9.20
N ARG A 179 6.17 5.12 -10.45
CA ARG A 179 6.17 3.80 -11.08
C ARG A 179 7.57 3.21 -11.23
N HIS A 180 8.58 4.05 -11.47
CA HIS A 180 9.98 3.60 -11.67
C HIS A 180 10.63 3.13 -10.37
N THR A 181 10.07 3.50 -9.23
CA THR A 181 10.55 3.09 -7.90
C THR A 181 9.76 1.93 -7.31
N ASP A 182 8.87 1.30 -8.08
CA ASP A 182 7.94 0.26 -7.63
C ASP A 182 7.15 0.62 -6.37
N LYS A 183 6.91 1.91 -6.14
CA LYS A 183 6.10 2.39 -5.00
C LYS A 183 4.64 2.55 -5.37
N ASN A 184 3.77 2.33 -4.39
CA ASN A 184 2.36 2.68 -4.48
C ASN A 184 2.01 3.76 -3.47
N VAL A 185 1.29 4.78 -3.90
CA VAL A 185 0.82 5.86 -3.04
C VAL A 185 -0.70 5.93 -3.13
N PHE A 186 -1.38 5.74 -2.00
CA PHE A 186 -2.82 5.81 -1.86
C PHE A 186 -3.18 7.12 -1.17
N LEU A 187 -3.81 8.02 -1.90
CA LEU A 187 -4.32 9.30 -1.40
C LEU A 187 -5.78 9.15 -1.00
N ILE A 188 -6.08 9.34 0.28
CA ILE A 188 -7.41 9.11 0.85
C ILE A 188 -8.00 10.46 1.23
N THR A 189 -9.17 10.81 0.66
CA THR A 189 -9.82 12.10 0.92
C THR A 189 -11.34 12.01 0.80
N GLN A 190 -12.03 13.08 1.21
CA GLN A 190 -13.47 13.14 1.20
C GLN A 190 -14.03 13.58 -0.15
N ASP A 191 -13.29 14.41 -0.86
CA ASP A 191 -13.66 14.92 -2.17
C ASP A 191 -12.51 14.71 -3.17
N ALA A 192 -12.86 14.43 -4.42
CA ALA A 192 -11.87 14.28 -5.47
C ALA A 192 -11.14 15.62 -5.74
N GLU A 193 -11.81 16.73 -5.53
CA GLU A 193 -11.25 18.06 -5.73
C GLU A 193 -10.27 18.48 -4.63
N ASP A 194 -10.21 17.77 -3.49
CA ASP A 194 -9.20 18.00 -2.47
C ASP A 194 -7.77 17.66 -2.94
N LEU A 195 -7.64 16.82 -3.97
CA LEU A 195 -6.33 16.43 -4.50
C LEU A 195 -5.66 17.59 -5.27
N ASN A 196 -4.35 17.73 -5.10
CA ASN A 196 -3.54 18.64 -5.91
C ASN A 196 -3.79 18.41 -7.39
N TYR A 197 -3.99 19.51 -8.13
CA TYR A 197 -4.34 19.46 -9.56
C TYR A 197 -3.35 18.65 -10.41
N SER A 198 -2.05 18.78 -10.10
CA SER A 198 -1.00 18.05 -10.83
C SER A 198 -1.08 16.54 -10.60
N LEU A 199 -1.56 16.09 -9.44
CA LEU A 199 -1.70 14.67 -9.12
C LEU A 199 -2.91 14.03 -9.79
N ARG A 200 -3.98 14.79 -10.03
CA ARG A 200 -5.22 14.28 -10.64
C ARG A 200 -4.98 13.54 -11.96
N LYS A 201 -4.04 14.05 -12.78
CA LYS A 201 -3.66 13.46 -14.08
C LYS A 201 -2.83 12.19 -13.95
N LEU A 202 -2.24 11.97 -12.78
CA LEU A 202 -1.33 10.86 -12.52
C LEU A 202 -2.03 9.69 -11.79
N VAL A 203 -3.29 9.84 -11.40
CA VAL A 203 -4.05 8.79 -10.74
C VAL A 203 -4.26 7.62 -11.70
N ASP A 204 -3.71 6.47 -11.34
CA ASP A 204 -3.82 5.23 -12.10
C ASP A 204 -5.15 4.53 -11.90
N LYS A 205 -5.64 4.53 -10.66
CA LYS A 205 -6.96 4.00 -10.29
C LYS A 205 -7.58 4.84 -9.19
N MET A 206 -8.88 5.01 -9.27
CA MET A 206 -9.68 5.70 -8.28
C MET A 206 -10.70 4.76 -7.68
N TYR A 207 -10.70 4.65 -6.37
CA TYR A 207 -11.68 3.89 -5.58
C TYR A 207 -12.68 4.88 -4.98
N PHE A 208 -13.91 4.85 -5.47
CA PHE A 208 -14.99 5.64 -4.89
C PHE A 208 -15.77 4.80 -3.91
N ILE A 209 -15.81 5.24 -2.66
CA ILE A 209 -16.46 4.56 -1.56
C ILE A 209 -17.82 5.19 -1.31
N LYS A 210 -18.86 4.37 -1.31
CA LYS A 210 -20.22 4.80 -1.09
C LYS A 210 -20.96 3.84 -0.15
N ARG A 211 -21.69 4.39 0.81
CA ARG A 211 -22.55 3.57 1.65
C ARG A 211 -23.77 3.12 0.86
N PRO A 212 -24.13 1.82 0.88
CA PRO A 212 -25.36 1.35 0.26
C PRO A 212 -26.59 2.04 0.90
N PRO A 213 -27.66 2.31 0.13
CA PRO A 213 -28.87 2.95 0.64
C PRO A 213 -29.59 2.08 1.68
N GLN A 214 -29.46 0.77 1.58
CA GLN A 214 -29.95 -0.16 2.60
C GLN A 214 -29.05 -0.02 3.85
N LYS A 215 -29.64 0.00 5.05
CA LYS A 215 -28.91 0.11 6.33
C LYS A 215 -27.99 -1.10 6.63
N ILE A 216 -27.27 -1.57 5.63
CA ILE A 216 -26.33 -2.69 5.70
C ILE A 216 -25.01 -2.19 6.27
N GLN A 217 -24.37 -2.98 7.13
CA GLN A 217 -23.02 -2.69 7.63
C GLN A 217 -21.97 -3.04 6.56
N ALA A 218 -21.88 -2.20 5.55
CA ALA A 218 -21.01 -2.38 4.41
C ALA A 218 -20.70 -1.05 3.72
N CYS A 219 -19.69 -1.05 2.87
CA CYS A 219 -19.50 0.00 1.87
C CYS A 219 -19.40 -0.63 0.47
N GLY A 220 -19.97 0.05 -0.52
CA GLY A 220 -19.76 -0.23 -1.93
C GLY A 220 -18.49 0.47 -2.41
N VAL A 221 -17.70 -0.24 -3.19
CA VAL A 221 -16.46 0.24 -3.79
C VAL A 221 -16.62 0.23 -5.30
N TYR A 222 -16.50 1.37 -5.93
CA TYR A 222 -16.51 1.54 -7.38
C TYR A 222 -15.09 1.88 -7.84
N VAL A 223 -14.53 1.12 -8.77
CA VAL A 223 -13.17 1.28 -9.26
C VAL A 223 -13.19 1.89 -10.64
N PHE A 224 -12.45 2.97 -10.82
CA PHE A 224 -12.25 3.65 -12.10
C PHE A 224 -10.78 3.57 -12.49
N ASP A 225 -10.49 3.49 -13.79
CA ASP A 225 -9.15 3.44 -14.37
C ASP A 225 -8.52 4.83 -14.60
N GLN A 226 -9.17 5.87 -14.08
CA GLN A 226 -8.73 7.25 -14.18
C GLN A 226 -9.33 8.10 -13.06
N TYR A 227 -8.80 9.31 -12.91
CA TYR A 227 -9.39 10.32 -12.05
C TYR A 227 -10.72 10.84 -12.61
N LEU A 228 -11.70 10.97 -11.72
CA LEU A 228 -12.99 11.62 -11.99
C LEU A 228 -13.23 12.73 -10.96
N SER A 229 -13.60 13.93 -11.41
CA SER A 229 -13.97 15.04 -10.53
C SER A 229 -15.30 14.78 -9.80
N ASN A 230 -16.22 14.04 -10.42
CA ASN A 230 -17.49 13.64 -9.81
C ASN A 230 -17.71 12.12 -9.91
N PRO A 231 -16.98 11.32 -9.09
CA PRO A 231 -17.10 9.87 -9.11
C PRO A 231 -18.48 9.39 -8.63
N ARG A 232 -19.18 10.19 -7.81
CA ARG A 232 -20.54 9.86 -7.35
C ARG A 232 -21.52 9.82 -8.51
N ALA A 233 -21.52 10.84 -9.38
CA ALA A 233 -22.40 10.88 -10.53
C ALA A 233 -22.13 9.70 -11.49
N ALA A 234 -20.85 9.32 -11.63
CA ALA A 234 -20.45 8.17 -12.44
C ALA A 234 -20.94 6.84 -11.81
N ALA A 235 -20.81 6.68 -10.49
CA ALA A 235 -21.29 5.48 -9.77
C ALA A 235 -22.82 5.37 -9.72
N ASP A 236 -23.54 6.51 -9.70
CA ASP A 236 -25.01 6.56 -9.65
C ASP A 236 -25.68 6.44 -11.04
N SER A 237 -24.89 6.51 -12.12
CA SER A 237 -25.40 6.44 -13.48
C SER A 237 -25.88 5.03 -13.82
N GLN A 238 -27.18 4.82 -13.78
CA GLN A 238 -27.82 3.58 -14.23
C GLN A 238 -27.76 3.38 -15.76
N ARG A 239 -27.49 4.46 -16.53
CA ARG A 239 -27.53 4.45 -18.00
C ARG A 239 -26.25 3.96 -18.66
N ASP A 240 -25.14 3.93 -17.92
CA ASP A 240 -23.85 3.52 -18.46
C ASP A 240 -23.01 2.77 -17.44
N PRO A 241 -23.28 1.46 -17.25
CA PRO A 241 -22.52 0.61 -16.32
C PRO A 241 -21.04 0.43 -16.72
N LYS A 242 -20.62 0.93 -17.90
CA LYS A 242 -19.23 0.86 -18.38
C LYS A 242 -18.33 1.96 -17.81
N LYS A 243 -18.86 2.85 -16.97
CA LYS A 243 -18.06 3.95 -16.38
C LYS A 243 -17.11 3.52 -15.28
N TYR A 244 -17.31 2.37 -14.68
CA TYR A 244 -16.37 1.78 -13.72
C TYR A 244 -15.91 0.41 -14.21
N ILE A 245 -14.66 0.07 -13.91
CA ILE A 245 -14.08 -1.22 -14.32
C ILE A 245 -14.47 -2.34 -13.38
N GLU A 246 -14.80 -2.02 -12.12
CA GLU A 246 -15.17 -2.99 -11.10
C GLU A 246 -16.09 -2.35 -10.05
N HIS A 247 -17.02 -3.15 -9.51
CA HIS A 247 -17.84 -2.79 -8.37
C HIS A 247 -17.99 -3.99 -7.44
N PHE A 248 -17.72 -3.77 -6.15
CA PHE A 248 -17.91 -4.80 -5.12
C PHE A 248 -18.34 -4.19 -3.79
N VAL A 249 -18.74 -5.05 -2.86
CA VAL A 249 -19.20 -4.64 -1.53
C VAL A 249 -18.26 -5.19 -0.47
N VAL A 250 -17.83 -4.34 0.45
CA VAL A 250 -17.00 -4.70 1.59
C VAL A 250 -17.83 -4.68 2.86
N LEU A 251 -18.05 -5.85 3.46
CA LEU A 251 -18.79 -6.02 4.70
C LEU A 251 -17.96 -5.56 5.89
N TYR A 252 -18.59 -4.83 6.83
CA TYR A 252 -17.90 -4.38 8.04
C TYR A 252 -17.73 -5.53 9.04
N LYS A 253 -16.48 -5.83 9.37
CA LYS A 253 -16.11 -6.81 10.39
C LYS A 253 -15.57 -6.08 11.61
N LYS A 254 -16.01 -6.47 12.81
CA LYS A 254 -15.59 -5.85 14.09
C LYS A 254 -14.06 -5.83 14.27
N LYS A 255 -13.35 -6.85 13.75
CA LYS A 255 -11.89 -6.90 13.84
C LYS A 255 -11.23 -5.67 13.20
N PHE A 256 -11.65 -5.25 12.00
CA PHE A 256 -11.07 -4.10 11.32
C PHE A 256 -11.45 -2.76 11.97
N GLN A 257 -12.66 -2.67 12.53
CA GLN A 257 -13.12 -1.47 13.25
C GLN A 257 -12.28 -1.21 14.51
N ARG A 258 -11.65 -2.24 15.09
CA ARG A 258 -10.79 -2.14 16.27
C ARG A 258 -9.32 -1.80 15.92
N MET A 259 -8.95 -1.86 14.65
CA MET A 259 -7.59 -1.65 14.19
C MET A 259 -7.22 -0.17 13.96
N TYR A 260 -8.16 0.76 14.12
CA TYR A 260 -7.91 2.19 13.92
C TYR A 260 -8.90 3.05 14.72
N VAL A 261 -8.58 4.34 14.86
CA VAL A 261 -9.48 5.32 15.49
C VAL A 261 -10.21 6.10 14.40
N SER A 262 -11.50 5.89 14.28
CA SER A 262 -12.33 6.65 13.33
C SER A 262 -12.75 8.00 13.93
N ALA A 263 -12.63 9.08 13.18
CA ALA A 263 -13.14 10.40 13.57
C ALA A 263 -14.66 10.41 13.84
N SER A 264 -15.39 9.45 13.25
CA SER A 264 -16.83 9.28 13.49
C SER A 264 -17.18 8.53 14.79
N SER A 265 -16.18 8.05 15.56
CA SER A 265 -16.43 7.36 16.83
C SER A 265 -16.97 8.27 17.96
N HIS A 266 -17.01 9.59 17.75
CA HIS A 266 -17.61 10.53 18.68
C HIS A 266 -19.14 10.64 18.58
N SER A 267 -19.76 10.09 17.54
CA SER A 267 -21.21 9.93 17.50
C SER A 267 -21.56 8.50 17.90
N SER A 268 -22.00 8.32 19.15
CA SER A 268 -22.61 7.08 19.64
C SER A 268 -23.84 6.76 18.77
N MET A 269 -23.64 6.09 17.64
CA MET A 269 -24.77 5.50 16.93
C MET A 269 -25.31 4.35 17.78
N LYS A 270 -26.36 4.65 18.56
CA LYS A 270 -27.23 3.62 19.13
C LYS A 270 -27.88 2.88 17.96
N PHE A 271 -27.38 1.68 17.68
CA PHE A 271 -28.00 0.78 16.73
C PHE A 271 -29.29 0.21 17.34
N ASN A 272 -30.41 0.80 16.99
CA ASN A 272 -31.70 0.13 17.12
C ASN A 272 -31.86 -0.83 15.94
N MET A 273 -31.46 -2.10 16.10
CA MET A 273 -31.83 -3.17 15.18
C MET A 273 -33.32 -3.43 15.31
N SER A 274 -34.11 -2.96 14.35
CA SER A 274 -35.48 -3.42 14.18
C SER A 274 -35.44 -4.87 13.65
N TRP A 275 -35.99 -5.81 14.42
CA TRP A 275 -36.11 -7.23 14.12
C TRP A 275 -36.94 -7.57 12.84
N LYS A 276 -37.44 -6.56 12.14
CA LYS A 276 -38.31 -6.73 10.96
C LYS A 276 -37.57 -7.08 9.65
N VAL A 277 -36.23 -7.22 9.64
CA VAL A 277 -35.45 -7.49 8.42
C VAL A 277 -35.17 -8.99 8.21
N PHE A 278 -35.54 -9.87 9.14
CA PHE A 278 -35.27 -11.32 9.01
C PHE A 278 -36.46 -12.15 8.49
N GLY A 279 -37.42 -11.53 7.83
CA GLY A 279 -38.67 -12.19 7.39
C GLY A 279 -38.83 -12.46 5.88
N TYR A 280 -37.74 -12.31 5.07
CA TYR A 280 -37.81 -12.68 3.64
C TYR A 280 -36.45 -13.23 3.18
N ILE A 281 -36.22 -14.48 3.43
CA ILE A 281 -35.44 -15.42 2.59
C ILE A 281 -36.24 -16.74 2.56
#